data_590f68779738aab916bff41acfebb037
#
_entry.id   590f68779738aab916bff41acfebb037
#
_cell.length_a   1.000
_cell.length_b   1.000
_cell.length_c   1.000
_cell.angle_alpha   90.00
_cell.angle_beta   90.00
_cell.angle_gamma   90.00
#
_symmetry.space_group_name_H-M   'P 1'
#
loop_
_entity.id
_entity.type
_entity.pdbx_description
1 polymer ?
#
loop_
_entity_poly.entity_id
_entity_poly.type
_entity_poly.pdbx_seq_one_letter_code
_entity_poly.pdbx_strand_id
1 'polypeptide(L)'
;MISKKIFIACDTKNLNQVRNIIKNTQTKKLNIGYKFGLEFFYSKSGRSFLSKINKNKTIFLDLKLNDIPNTCVSAVNALKDLKNIKYLTVHINGGYEMLKAVKKTARKINKKLKILGVTVLTSFSNKTLKKIGHTRSIKNLVIQQTKLAKSAGLDGIVCAGHEVEIIKKICRKMEIVTPGIRLSRDKAQDQKRFMTPKKAFGNGATSIVIGRSITTGDIKKNIQNLIKSLK
;
A
#
# COMPACT_ATOMS: atom_id res chain seq x y z
N MET A 1 -15.91 -1.19 -13.60
CA MET A 1 -15.69 -1.10 -12.13
C MET A 1 -14.26 -1.53 -11.82
N ILE A 2 -13.53 -0.77 -10.97
CA ILE A 2 -12.20 -1.22 -10.48
C ILE A 2 -12.43 -2.45 -9.60
N SER A 3 -11.87 -3.59 -9.97
CA SER A 3 -11.98 -4.84 -9.19
C SER A 3 -11.37 -4.64 -7.80
N LYS A 4 -12.15 -4.93 -6.75
CA LYS A 4 -11.66 -4.90 -5.35
C LYS A 4 -10.45 -5.81 -5.20
N LYS A 5 -9.32 -5.29 -4.72
CA LYS A 5 -8.07 -6.03 -4.56
C LYS A 5 -7.63 -6.09 -3.11
N ILE A 6 -7.05 -7.20 -2.72
CA ILE A 6 -6.58 -7.43 -1.36
C ILE A 6 -5.09 -7.72 -1.41
N PHE A 7 -4.29 -6.87 -0.77
CA PHE A 7 -2.86 -7.08 -0.62
C PHE A 7 -2.57 -7.73 0.73
N ILE A 8 -1.98 -8.92 0.69
CA ILE A 8 -1.46 -9.57 1.89
C ILE A 8 -0.08 -9.00 2.19
N ALA A 9 0.10 -8.45 3.38
CA ALA A 9 1.38 -7.89 3.80
C ALA A 9 2.35 -9.01 4.20
N CYS A 10 3.47 -9.11 3.49
CA CYS A 10 4.58 -10.04 3.77
C CYS A 10 5.67 -9.28 4.55
N ASP A 11 5.33 -8.80 5.75
CA ASP A 11 6.22 -8.00 6.60
C ASP A 11 7.03 -8.94 7.51
N THR A 12 8.08 -9.56 6.94
CA THR A 12 9.03 -10.46 7.62
C THR A 12 10.26 -10.65 6.74
N LYS A 13 11.45 -10.75 7.33
CA LYS A 13 12.70 -11.10 6.65
C LYS A 13 12.84 -12.60 6.35
N ASN A 14 11.98 -13.44 6.94
CA ASN A 14 12.04 -14.89 6.80
C ASN A 14 11.40 -15.34 5.47
N LEU A 15 12.25 -15.79 4.54
CA LEU A 15 11.83 -16.21 3.20
C LEU A 15 10.88 -17.43 3.22
N ASN A 16 11.07 -18.38 4.14
CA ASN A 16 10.19 -19.55 4.24
C ASN A 16 8.80 -19.13 4.71
N GLN A 17 8.71 -18.17 5.64
CA GLN A 17 7.44 -17.60 6.07
C GLN A 17 6.74 -16.88 4.91
N VAL A 18 7.46 -16.11 4.08
CA VAL A 18 6.91 -15.47 2.87
C VAL A 18 6.36 -16.52 1.90
N ARG A 19 7.12 -17.58 1.62
CA ARG A 19 6.66 -18.68 0.76
C ARG A 19 5.40 -19.35 1.32
N ASN A 20 5.36 -19.59 2.62
CA ASN A 20 4.20 -20.15 3.30
C ASN A 20 2.96 -19.25 3.19
N ILE A 21 3.11 -17.93 3.39
CA ILE A 21 2.04 -16.94 3.19
C ILE A 21 1.51 -17.04 1.76
N ILE A 22 2.40 -16.96 0.75
CA ILE A 22 2.00 -16.99 -0.66
C ILE A 22 1.28 -18.31 -1.00
N LYS A 23 1.78 -19.46 -0.53
CA LYS A 23 1.19 -20.78 -0.76
C LYS A 23 -0.22 -20.88 -0.18
N ASN A 24 -0.41 -20.45 1.07
CA ASN A 24 -1.66 -20.69 1.83
C ASN A 24 -2.71 -19.58 1.66
N THR A 25 -2.39 -18.48 0.95
CA THR A 25 -3.36 -17.42 0.65
C THR A 25 -3.95 -17.52 -0.76
N GLN A 26 -3.55 -18.52 -1.57
CA GLN A 26 -4.07 -18.69 -2.93
C GLN A 26 -5.55 -19.09 -2.92
N THR A 27 -6.38 -18.35 -3.65
CA THR A 27 -7.81 -18.65 -3.82
C THR A 27 -8.32 -17.99 -5.10
N LYS A 28 -9.30 -18.62 -5.77
CA LYS A 28 -10.02 -18.03 -6.90
C LYS A 28 -11.13 -17.08 -6.47
N LYS A 29 -11.50 -17.07 -5.17
CA LYS A 29 -12.63 -16.29 -4.63
C LYS A 29 -12.27 -14.82 -4.36
N LEU A 30 -10.97 -14.48 -4.29
CA LEU A 30 -10.48 -13.14 -3.99
C LEU A 30 -9.37 -12.74 -4.97
N ASN A 31 -9.34 -11.45 -5.34
CA ASN A 31 -8.23 -10.88 -6.10
C ASN A 31 -7.08 -10.52 -5.15
N ILE A 32 -6.13 -11.44 -4.98
CA ILE A 32 -5.03 -11.31 -4.03
C ILE A 32 -3.74 -10.87 -4.72
N GLY A 33 -3.10 -9.84 -4.15
CA GLY A 33 -1.72 -9.44 -4.39
C GLY A 33 -0.89 -9.52 -3.11
N TYR A 34 0.42 -9.30 -3.22
CA TYR A 34 1.35 -9.37 -2.10
C TYR A 34 2.11 -8.06 -1.96
N LYS A 35 2.07 -7.48 -0.74
CA LYS A 35 2.81 -6.27 -0.39
C LYS A 35 4.10 -6.65 0.31
N PHE A 36 5.20 -6.13 -0.17
CA PHE A 36 6.52 -6.25 0.42
C PHE A 36 6.99 -4.87 0.89
N GLY A 37 7.17 -4.74 2.19
CA GLY A 37 7.66 -3.51 2.82
C GLY A 37 9.17 -3.48 2.95
N LEU A 38 9.65 -2.48 3.70
CA LEU A 38 11.08 -2.20 3.89
C LEU A 38 11.84 -3.40 4.47
N GLU A 39 11.31 -4.05 5.52
CA GLU A 39 11.96 -5.18 6.18
C GLU A 39 12.32 -6.30 5.21
N PHE A 40 11.38 -6.69 4.35
CA PHE A 40 11.62 -7.74 3.37
C PHE A 40 12.53 -7.28 2.24
N PHE A 41 12.27 -6.10 1.68
CA PHE A 41 13.03 -5.59 0.53
C PHE A 41 14.51 -5.41 0.84
N TYR A 42 14.85 -4.90 2.03
CA TYR A 42 16.23 -4.71 2.50
C TYR A 42 16.86 -5.95 3.13
N SER A 43 16.11 -7.05 3.28
CA SER A 43 16.71 -8.30 3.76
C SER A 43 17.63 -8.91 2.70
N LYS A 44 18.61 -9.73 3.14
CA LYS A 44 19.60 -10.39 2.29
C LYS A 44 18.98 -11.08 1.06
N SER A 45 17.81 -11.71 1.21
CA SER A 45 17.15 -12.49 0.14
C SER A 45 16.01 -11.75 -0.53
N GLY A 46 15.57 -10.59 -0.02
CA GLY A 46 14.32 -9.97 -0.43
C GLY A 46 14.28 -9.57 -1.90
N ARG A 47 15.26 -8.79 -2.35
CA ARG A 47 15.33 -8.34 -3.75
C ARG A 47 15.51 -9.51 -4.72
N SER A 48 16.41 -10.47 -4.41
CA SER A 48 16.63 -11.66 -5.24
C SER A 48 15.37 -12.53 -5.34
N PHE A 49 14.60 -12.67 -4.25
CA PHE A 49 13.33 -13.36 -4.29
C PHE A 49 12.31 -12.66 -5.20
N LEU A 50 12.22 -11.32 -5.10
CA LEU A 50 11.29 -10.53 -5.92
C LEU A 50 11.59 -10.60 -7.41
N SER A 51 12.85 -10.73 -7.80
CA SER A 51 13.22 -10.90 -9.22
C SER A 51 12.81 -12.27 -9.79
N LYS A 52 12.70 -13.28 -8.94
CA LYS A 52 12.39 -14.67 -9.31
C LYS A 52 10.92 -15.06 -9.07
N ILE A 53 10.14 -14.24 -8.35
CA ILE A 53 8.74 -14.55 -8.03
C ILE A 53 7.91 -14.65 -9.32
N ASN A 54 6.94 -15.57 -9.33
CA ASN A 54 6.08 -15.84 -10.48
C ASN A 54 5.41 -14.54 -10.99
N LYS A 55 5.56 -14.28 -12.30
CA LYS A 55 5.07 -13.07 -12.99
C LYS A 55 3.54 -12.91 -12.92
N ASN A 56 2.79 -13.97 -12.65
CA ASN A 56 1.33 -13.92 -12.50
C ASN A 56 0.89 -13.37 -11.14
N LYS A 57 1.82 -13.17 -10.18
CA LYS A 57 1.48 -12.55 -8.89
C LYS A 57 1.52 -11.03 -9.00
N THR A 58 0.52 -10.37 -8.44
CA THR A 58 0.52 -8.91 -8.31
C THR A 58 1.41 -8.50 -7.15
N ILE A 59 2.51 -7.82 -7.44
CA ILE A 59 3.51 -7.39 -6.46
C ILE A 59 3.36 -5.89 -6.19
N PHE A 60 3.31 -5.55 -4.92
CA PHE A 60 3.26 -4.19 -4.40
C PHE A 60 4.50 -3.93 -3.53
N LEU A 61 5.40 -3.06 -3.98
CA LEU A 61 6.54 -2.58 -3.20
C LEU A 61 6.13 -1.36 -2.37
N ASP A 62 6.11 -1.53 -1.06
CA ASP A 62 5.74 -0.48 -0.11
C ASP A 62 7.00 0.14 0.52
N LEU A 63 7.78 0.85 -0.32
CA LEU A 63 9.08 1.43 0.04
C LEU A 63 8.96 2.88 0.53
N LYS A 64 7.85 3.54 0.25
CA LYS A 64 7.57 4.93 0.68
C LYS A 64 8.72 5.90 0.35
N LEU A 65 9.22 5.86 -0.89
CA LEU A 65 10.34 6.69 -1.31
C LEU A 65 10.07 8.16 -0.97
N ASN A 66 11.05 8.81 -0.37
CA ASN A 66 10.97 10.21 0.06
C ASN A 66 12.38 10.80 0.12
N ASP A 67 12.77 11.52 -0.94
CA ASP A 67 14.08 12.11 -1.11
C ASP A 67 13.99 13.21 -2.18
N ILE A 68 15.09 13.90 -2.51
CA ILE A 68 15.14 14.80 -3.64
C ILE A 68 14.78 14.08 -4.96
N PRO A 69 14.28 14.80 -5.99
CA PRO A 69 13.77 14.19 -7.22
C PRO A 69 14.74 13.22 -7.89
N ASN A 70 16.01 13.58 -8.03
CA ASN A 70 17.02 12.75 -8.69
C ASN A 70 17.28 11.44 -7.96
N THR A 71 17.34 11.45 -6.62
CA THR A 71 17.54 10.24 -5.81
C THR A 71 16.36 9.30 -5.98
N CYS A 72 15.12 9.82 -5.90
CA CYS A 72 13.92 9.00 -6.10
C CYS A 72 13.82 8.43 -7.53
N VAL A 73 14.21 9.21 -8.55
CA VAL A 73 14.31 8.75 -9.96
C VAL A 73 15.31 7.61 -10.09
N SER A 74 16.50 7.74 -9.49
CA SER A 74 17.53 6.70 -9.49
C SER A 74 17.05 5.42 -8.79
N ALA A 75 16.37 5.56 -7.65
CA ALA A 75 15.76 4.43 -6.94
C ALA A 75 14.72 3.70 -7.82
N VAL A 76 13.86 4.42 -8.53
CA VAL A 76 12.89 3.82 -9.45
C VAL A 76 13.58 3.13 -10.63
N ASN A 77 14.60 3.75 -11.23
CA ASN A 77 15.38 3.15 -12.31
C ASN A 77 16.09 1.86 -11.87
N ALA A 78 16.56 1.80 -10.63
CA ALA A 78 17.15 0.60 -10.06
C ALA A 78 16.18 -0.59 -9.93
N LEU A 79 14.87 -0.36 -10.07
CA LEU A 79 13.84 -1.41 -10.07
C LEU A 79 13.51 -1.97 -11.45
N LYS A 80 14.18 -1.53 -12.52
CA LYS A 80 13.88 -1.91 -13.92
C LYS A 80 13.96 -3.42 -14.21
N ASP A 81 14.76 -4.16 -13.44
CA ASP A 81 14.91 -5.62 -13.51
C ASP A 81 13.73 -6.36 -12.86
N LEU A 82 12.99 -5.72 -11.94
CA LEU A 82 11.85 -6.29 -11.24
C LEU A 82 10.55 -6.10 -12.06
N LYS A 83 10.46 -6.74 -13.24
CA LYS A 83 9.39 -6.51 -14.24
C LYS A 83 7.97 -6.89 -13.79
N ASN A 84 7.83 -7.63 -12.72
CA ASN A 84 6.55 -8.10 -12.17
C ASN A 84 5.94 -7.17 -11.10
N ILE A 85 6.63 -6.07 -10.74
CA ILE A 85 6.09 -5.06 -9.83
C ILE A 85 4.95 -4.30 -10.53
N LYS A 86 3.81 -4.21 -9.83
CA LYS A 86 2.64 -3.46 -10.29
C LYS A 86 2.38 -2.19 -9.52
N TYR A 87 2.90 -2.07 -8.28
CA TYR A 87 2.68 -0.94 -7.39
C TYR A 87 3.96 -0.58 -6.65
N LEU A 88 4.21 0.72 -6.52
CA LEU A 88 5.30 1.30 -5.72
C LEU A 88 4.77 2.51 -4.95
N THR A 89 5.12 2.64 -3.68
CA THR A 89 4.76 3.80 -2.86
C THR A 89 5.85 4.86 -2.84
N VAL A 90 5.40 6.11 -2.83
CA VAL A 90 6.21 7.31 -2.55
C VAL A 90 5.50 8.15 -1.49
N HIS A 91 6.21 8.88 -0.66
CA HIS A 91 5.62 9.86 0.23
C HIS A 91 5.22 11.13 -0.54
N ILE A 92 3.99 11.63 -0.30
CA ILE A 92 3.53 12.87 -0.94
C ILE A 92 4.31 14.09 -0.41
N ASN A 93 4.88 13.98 0.79
CA ASN A 93 5.74 15.01 1.39
C ASN A 93 7.00 15.34 0.57
N GLY A 94 7.43 14.47 -0.34
CA GLY A 94 8.53 14.75 -1.26
C GLY A 94 8.25 15.87 -2.27
N GLY A 95 7.01 16.38 -2.32
CA GLY A 95 6.64 17.53 -3.13
C GLY A 95 6.34 17.19 -4.60
N TYR A 96 5.77 18.18 -5.30
CA TYR A 96 5.26 18.01 -6.67
C TYR A 96 6.33 17.51 -7.65
N GLU A 97 7.53 18.12 -7.61
CA GLU A 97 8.61 17.81 -8.55
C GLU A 97 9.09 16.35 -8.40
N MET A 98 9.27 15.89 -7.17
CA MET A 98 9.63 14.50 -6.89
C MET A 98 8.55 13.54 -7.39
N LEU A 99 7.27 13.80 -7.08
CA LEU A 99 6.15 12.95 -7.47
C LEU A 99 6.04 12.85 -9.00
N LYS A 100 6.13 13.97 -9.72
CA LYS A 100 6.07 14.06 -11.18
C LYS A 100 7.24 13.33 -11.84
N ALA A 101 8.46 13.54 -11.33
CA ALA A 101 9.67 12.89 -11.85
C ALA A 101 9.61 11.37 -11.68
N VAL A 102 9.23 10.89 -10.50
CA VAL A 102 9.03 9.45 -10.22
C VAL A 102 7.96 8.86 -11.13
N LYS A 103 6.81 9.53 -11.29
CA LYS A 103 5.73 9.06 -12.16
C LYS A 103 6.17 8.94 -13.62
N LYS A 104 6.89 9.94 -14.12
CA LYS A 104 7.48 9.93 -15.49
C LYS A 104 8.45 8.76 -15.67
N THR A 105 9.34 8.55 -14.71
CA THR A 105 10.34 7.46 -14.74
C THR A 105 9.67 6.09 -14.67
N ALA A 106 8.72 5.90 -13.77
CA ALA A 106 7.98 4.64 -13.64
C ALA A 106 7.31 4.23 -14.97
N ARG A 107 6.70 5.18 -15.69
CA ARG A 107 6.09 4.93 -17.02
C ARG A 107 7.10 4.51 -18.08
N LYS A 108 8.34 5.02 -18.02
CA LYS A 108 9.42 4.66 -18.94
C LYS A 108 9.89 3.23 -18.73
N ILE A 109 10.10 2.82 -17.46
CA ILE A 109 10.63 1.48 -17.15
C ILE A 109 9.57 0.38 -17.24
N ASN A 110 8.30 0.70 -16.89
CA ASN A 110 7.19 -0.25 -16.93
C ASN A 110 5.85 0.50 -17.00
N LYS A 111 5.20 0.51 -18.16
CA LYS A 111 3.89 1.17 -18.37
C LYS A 111 2.78 0.67 -17.42
N LYS A 112 2.94 -0.52 -16.83
CA LYS A 112 1.98 -1.13 -15.90
C LYS A 112 2.29 -0.83 -14.43
N LEU A 113 3.44 -0.18 -14.12
CA LEU A 113 3.81 0.20 -12.76
C LEU A 113 3.00 1.43 -12.31
N LYS A 114 2.22 1.24 -11.26
CA LYS A 114 1.41 2.27 -10.63
C LYS A 114 2.14 2.88 -9.44
N ILE A 115 2.19 4.20 -9.40
CA ILE A 115 2.76 4.96 -8.28
C ILE A 115 1.65 5.40 -7.35
N LEU A 116 1.75 4.98 -6.09
CA LEU A 116 0.81 5.33 -5.03
C LEU A 116 1.43 6.35 -4.08
N GLY A 117 0.76 7.48 -3.91
CA GLY A 117 1.16 8.51 -2.95
C GLY A 117 0.70 8.17 -1.54
N VAL A 118 1.63 8.08 -0.59
CA VAL A 118 1.31 7.89 0.83
C VAL A 118 1.04 9.25 1.47
N THR A 119 -0.12 9.37 2.09
CA THR A 119 -0.54 10.55 2.87
C THR A 119 0.05 10.51 4.28
N VAL A 120 -0.68 10.92 5.29
CA VAL A 120 -0.26 10.87 6.69
C VAL A 120 -0.25 9.43 7.18
N LEU A 121 0.85 9.01 7.81
CA LEU A 121 0.98 7.66 8.38
C LEU A 121 -0.10 7.38 9.44
N THR A 122 -0.62 6.17 9.45
CA THR A 122 -1.71 5.76 10.37
C THR A 122 -1.32 5.76 11.85
N SER A 123 -0.02 5.81 12.14
CA SER A 123 0.52 5.98 13.51
C SER A 123 0.44 7.40 14.04
N PHE A 124 0.24 8.41 13.17
CA PHE A 124 0.22 9.81 13.57
C PHE A 124 -1.13 10.23 14.16
N SER A 125 -1.03 11.10 15.15
CA SER A 125 -2.13 11.89 15.71
C SER A 125 -1.91 13.38 15.35
N ASN A 126 -2.94 14.24 15.56
CA ASN A 126 -2.75 15.69 15.41
C ASN A 126 -1.66 16.23 16.34
N LYS A 127 -1.51 15.66 17.55
CA LYS A 127 -0.43 16.01 18.49
C LYS A 127 0.95 15.67 17.89
N THR A 128 1.09 14.50 17.27
CA THR A 128 2.35 14.08 16.63
C THR A 128 2.68 14.98 15.44
N LEU A 129 1.69 15.34 14.62
CA LEU A 129 1.90 16.27 13.49
C LEU A 129 2.40 17.64 13.95
N LYS A 130 1.81 18.20 15.04
CA LYS A 130 2.27 19.47 15.60
C LYS A 130 3.74 19.40 16.07
N LYS A 131 4.13 18.27 16.70
CA LYS A 131 5.53 18.10 17.17
C LYS A 131 6.57 18.10 16.05
N ILE A 132 6.18 17.75 14.82
CA ILE A 132 7.06 17.77 13.64
C ILE A 132 6.80 18.99 12.72
N GLY A 133 6.22 20.07 13.27
CA GLY A 133 6.06 21.34 12.59
C GLY A 133 4.83 21.52 11.71
N HIS A 134 3.90 20.55 11.66
CA HIS A 134 2.67 20.75 10.92
C HIS A 134 1.62 21.50 11.74
N THR A 135 1.14 22.61 11.22
CA THR A 135 0.05 23.41 11.83
C THR A 135 -1.35 22.89 11.49
N ARG A 136 -1.48 22.16 10.39
CA ARG A 136 -2.76 21.63 9.89
C ARG A 136 -3.19 20.37 10.61
N SER A 137 -4.52 20.16 10.71
CA SER A 137 -5.08 18.87 11.14
C SER A 137 -4.76 17.76 10.13
N ILE A 138 -4.78 16.48 10.58
CA ILE A 138 -4.61 15.31 9.70
C ILE A 138 -5.55 15.40 8.50
N LYS A 139 -6.84 15.71 8.74
CA LYS A 139 -7.85 15.80 7.68
C LYS A 139 -7.45 16.82 6.59
N ASN A 140 -7.07 18.02 6.99
CA ASN A 140 -6.71 19.09 6.05
C ASN A 140 -5.41 18.79 5.31
N LEU A 141 -4.44 18.19 6.00
CA LEU A 141 -3.18 17.77 5.38
C LEU A 141 -3.41 16.65 4.34
N VAL A 142 -4.24 15.64 4.66
CA VAL A 142 -4.61 14.57 3.74
C VAL A 142 -5.32 15.12 2.48
N ILE A 143 -6.23 16.09 2.65
CA ILE A 143 -6.90 16.76 1.51
C ILE A 143 -5.86 17.44 0.61
N GLN A 144 -4.95 18.22 1.20
CA GLN A 144 -3.91 18.92 0.46
C GLN A 144 -2.98 17.95 -0.29
N GLN A 145 -2.48 16.92 0.41
CA GLN A 145 -1.63 15.89 -0.18
C GLN A 145 -2.35 15.14 -1.31
N THR A 146 -3.64 14.84 -1.14
CA THR A 146 -4.44 14.19 -2.19
C THR A 146 -4.55 15.05 -3.46
N LYS A 147 -4.77 16.36 -3.29
CA LYS A 147 -4.80 17.30 -4.43
C LYS A 147 -3.44 17.36 -5.12
N LEU A 148 -2.35 17.39 -4.36
CA LEU A 148 -0.98 17.41 -4.89
C LEU A 148 -0.65 16.12 -5.66
N ALA A 149 -0.98 14.96 -5.11
CA ALA A 149 -0.78 13.68 -5.79
C ALA A 149 -1.58 13.58 -7.11
N LYS A 150 -2.82 14.10 -7.11
CA LYS A 150 -3.66 14.18 -8.31
C LYS A 150 -3.03 15.07 -9.37
N SER A 151 -2.55 16.28 -9.01
CA SER A 151 -1.91 17.21 -9.95
C SER A 151 -0.60 16.66 -10.52
N ALA A 152 0.17 15.90 -9.72
CA ALA A 152 1.39 15.21 -10.16
C ALA A 152 1.10 13.97 -11.04
N GLY A 153 -0.16 13.59 -11.22
CA GLY A 153 -0.58 12.46 -12.09
C GLY A 153 -0.32 11.09 -11.49
N LEU A 154 -0.30 10.94 -10.17
CA LEU A 154 -0.16 9.63 -9.52
C LEU A 154 -1.37 8.73 -9.81
N ASP A 155 -1.17 7.42 -9.72
CA ASP A 155 -2.21 6.43 -10.04
C ASP A 155 -3.15 6.16 -8.85
N GLY A 156 -2.72 6.45 -7.63
CA GLY A 156 -3.51 6.21 -6.43
C GLY A 156 -2.94 6.82 -5.18
N ILE A 157 -3.69 6.64 -4.10
CA ILE A 157 -3.41 7.17 -2.76
C ILE A 157 -3.41 6.02 -1.75
N VAL A 158 -2.46 6.05 -0.83
CA VAL A 158 -2.47 5.21 0.38
C VAL A 158 -2.88 6.09 1.56
N CYS A 159 -4.00 5.73 2.22
CA CYS A 159 -4.58 6.52 3.30
C CYS A 159 -5.27 5.64 4.35
N ALA A 160 -5.53 6.18 5.55
CA ALA A 160 -6.30 5.50 6.57
C ALA A 160 -7.77 5.31 6.14
N GLY A 161 -8.44 4.28 6.68
CA GLY A 161 -9.80 3.93 6.30
C GLY A 161 -10.83 5.05 6.53
N HIS A 162 -10.62 5.90 7.55
CA HIS A 162 -11.48 7.04 7.85
C HIS A 162 -11.34 8.21 6.85
N GLU A 163 -10.32 8.19 6.02
CA GLU A 163 -10.01 9.25 5.05
C GLU A 163 -10.53 8.92 3.64
N VAL A 164 -10.92 7.66 3.41
CA VAL A 164 -11.31 7.12 2.10
C VAL A 164 -12.42 7.93 1.44
N GLU A 165 -13.50 8.23 2.18
CA GLU A 165 -14.67 8.93 1.62
C GLU A 165 -14.31 10.33 1.11
N ILE A 166 -13.51 11.09 1.89
CA ILE A 166 -13.10 12.43 1.48
C ILE A 166 -12.16 12.40 0.28
N ILE A 167 -11.22 11.43 0.26
CA ILE A 167 -10.31 11.22 -0.88
C ILE A 167 -11.10 10.82 -2.12
N LYS A 168 -12.10 9.96 -1.99
CA LYS A 168 -12.95 9.52 -3.10
C LYS A 168 -13.68 10.69 -3.77
N LYS A 169 -14.14 11.66 -2.99
CA LYS A 169 -14.76 12.88 -3.52
C LYS A 169 -13.79 13.73 -4.36
N ILE A 170 -12.50 13.78 -3.97
CA ILE A 170 -11.45 14.55 -4.66
C ILE A 170 -10.90 13.81 -5.88
N CYS A 171 -10.75 12.48 -5.78
CA CYS A 171 -10.01 11.65 -6.73
C CYS A 171 -10.82 10.42 -7.18
N ARG A 172 -11.96 10.63 -7.82
CA ARG A 172 -12.89 9.55 -8.23
C ARG A 172 -12.26 8.45 -9.09
N LYS A 173 -11.26 8.77 -9.91
CA LYS A 173 -10.60 7.86 -10.86
C LYS A 173 -9.31 7.23 -10.31
N MET A 174 -8.77 7.71 -9.20
CA MET A 174 -7.53 7.18 -8.61
C MET A 174 -7.83 5.93 -7.78
N GLU A 175 -6.84 5.04 -7.69
CA GLU A 175 -6.91 3.92 -6.75
C GLU A 175 -6.77 4.43 -5.31
N ILE A 176 -7.55 3.87 -4.40
CA ILE A 176 -7.48 4.19 -2.97
C ILE A 176 -7.13 2.91 -2.24
N VAL A 177 -5.93 2.87 -1.69
CA VAL A 177 -5.38 1.70 -0.98
C VAL A 177 -5.38 1.99 0.51
N THR A 178 -6.02 1.13 1.29
CA THR A 178 -6.20 1.33 2.72
C THR A 178 -5.50 0.25 3.53
N PRO A 179 -4.42 0.58 4.25
CA PRO A 179 -3.79 -0.28 5.25
C PRO A 179 -4.57 -0.24 6.57
N GLY A 180 -4.07 -0.99 7.57
CA GLY A 180 -4.69 -1.01 8.90
C GLY A 180 -5.99 -1.79 8.95
N ILE A 181 -6.13 -2.78 8.09
CA ILE A 181 -7.32 -3.62 8.04
C ILE A 181 -7.20 -4.79 9.01
N ARG A 182 -8.28 -5.04 9.78
CA ARG A 182 -8.41 -6.13 10.75
C ARG A 182 -9.71 -6.89 10.53
N LEU A 183 -9.70 -8.18 10.82
CA LEU A 183 -10.93 -8.96 10.94
C LEU A 183 -11.62 -8.62 12.27
N SER A 184 -12.95 -8.75 12.33
CA SER A 184 -13.75 -8.33 13.50
C SER A 184 -13.36 -9.01 14.81
N ARG A 185 -12.71 -10.18 14.73
CA ARG A 185 -12.25 -10.98 15.89
C ARG A 185 -10.88 -10.54 16.43
N ASP A 186 -10.16 -9.68 15.74
CA ASP A 186 -8.79 -9.31 16.12
C ASP A 186 -8.81 -8.24 17.19
N LYS A 187 -7.94 -8.39 18.21
CA LYS A 187 -7.72 -7.36 19.22
C LYS A 187 -6.99 -6.17 18.61
N ALA A 188 -7.33 -4.96 19.07
CA ALA A 188 -6.55 -3.77 18.76
C ALA A 188 -5.13 -3.94 19.34
N GLN A 189 -4.12 -3.78 18.48
CA GLN A 189 -2.71 -3.81 18.88
C GLN A 189 -2.10 -2.41 18.69
N ASP A 190 -1.00 -2.31 17.95
CA ASP A 190 -0.24 -1.08 17.67
C ASP A 190 -0.93 -0.08 16.71
N GLN A 191 -2.00 -0.48 16.01
CA GLN A 191 -2.70 0.41 15.09
C GLN A 191 -3.87 1.13 15.76
N LYS A 192 -3.69 2.42 16.01
CA LYS A 192 -4.69 3.29 16.62
C LYS A 192 -5.93 3.54 15.74
N ARG A 193 -5.83 3.31 14.42
CA ARG A 193 -6.88 3.58 13.42
C ARG A 193 -7.05 2.37 12.51
N PHE A 194 -7.78 1.34 12.95
CA PHE A 194 -8.09 0.15 12.16
C PHE A 194 -9.52 0.15 11.62
N MET A 195 -9.78 -0.65 10.61
CA MET A 195 -11.09 -0.79 9.98
C MET A 195 -11.31 -2.23 9.47
N THR A 196 -12.57 -2.67 9.40
CA THR A 196 -12.90 -3.96 8.81
C THR A 196 -12.83 -3.93 7.28
N PRO A 197 -12.58 -5.07 6.60
CA PRO A 197 -12.57 -5.15 5.14
C PRO A 197 -13.86 -4.61 4.50
N LYS A 198 -15.02 -5.05 5.02
CA LYS A 198 -16.34 -4.65 4.51
C LYS A 198 -16.53 -3.13 4.60
N LYS A 199 -16.18 -2.53 5.74
CA LYS A 199 -16.31 -1.07 5.94
C LYS A 199 -15.35 -0.28 5.05
N ALA A 200 -14.09 -0.71 4.90
CA ALA A 200 -13.13 -0.05 4.02
C ALA A 200 -13.60 -0.02 2.56
N PHE A 201 -14.08 -1.13 2.05
CA PHE A 201 -14.66 -1.19 0.70
C PHE A 201 -15.98 -0.43 0.58
N GLY A 202 -16.81 -0.43 1.62
CA GLY A 202 -18.05 0.35 1.69
C GLY A 202 -17.79 1.85 1.59
N ASN A 203 -16.75 2.34 2.26
CA ASN A 203 -16.30 3.75 2.19
C ASN A 203 -15.70 4.12 0.81
N GLY A 204 -15.44 3.14 -0.07
CA GLY A 204 -14.96 3.39 -1.43
C GLY A 204 -13.47 3.08 -1.66
N ALA A 205 -12.79 2.39 -0.73
CA ALA A 205 -11.46 1.86 -1.02
C ALA A 205 -11.50 0.93 -2.24
N THR A 206 -10.52 1.04 -3.14
CA THR A 206 -10.38 0.14 -4.28
C THR A 206 -9.58 -1.09 -3.92
N SER A 207 -8.69 -0.93 -2.96
CA SER A 207 -7.83 -2.00 -2.46
C SER A 207 -7.59 -1.86 -0.96
N ILE A 208 -7.35 -2.98 -0.29
CA ILE A 208 -6.99 -3.00 1.14
C ILE A 208 -5.66 -3.72 1.34
N VAL A 209 -4.93 -3.35 2.40
CA VAL A 209 -3.74 -4.09 2.85
C VAL A 209 -4.04 -4.72 4.20
N ILE A 210 -3.90 -6.04 4.28
CA ILE A 210 -4.14 -6.81 5.49
C ILE A 210 -2.89 -7.66 5.81
N GLY A 211 -2.40 -7.57 7.04
CA GLY A 211 -1.20 -8.26 7.51
C GLY A 211 -1.54 -9.35 8.52
N ARG A 212 -1.18 -9.13 9.79
CA ARG A 212 -1.24 -10.09 10.91
C ARG A 212 -2.57 -10.83 11.03
N SER A 213 -3.70 -10.19 10.75
CA SER A 213 -5.02 -10.85 10.70
C SER A 213 -5.07 -12.07 9.77
N ILE A 214 -4.20 -12.11 8.76
CA ILE A 214 -4.09 -13.23 7.81
C ILE A 214 -2.84 -14.04 8.09
N THR A 215 -1.69 -13.40 8.34
CA THR A 215 -0.37 -14.04 8.33
C THR A 215 0.01 -14.72 9.64
N THR A 216 -0.77 -14.53 10.72
CA THR A 216 -0.53 -15.14 12.03
C THR A 216 -1.48 -16.33 12.25
N GLY A 217 -0.95 -17.44 12.80
CA GLY A 217 -1.72 -18.67 13.04
C GLY A 217 -2.07 -19.43 11.76
N ASP A 218 -3.28 -19.98 11.67
CA ASP A 218 -3.75 -20.74 10.50
C ASP A 218 -4.17 -19.81 9.36
N ILE A 219 -3.27 -19.64 8.39
CA ILE A 219 -3.44 -18.75 7.23
C ILE A 219 -4.64 -19.17 6.38
N LYS A 220 -4.86 -20.47 6.17
CA LYS A 220 -5.99 -20.97 5.35
C LYS A 220 -7.32 -20.63 6.00
N LYS A 221 -7.45 -20.86 7.30
CA LYS A 221 -8.64 -20.51 8.09
C LYS A 221 -8.87 -19.00 8.09
N ASN A 222 -7.79 -18.21 8.17
CA ASN A 222 -7.87 -16.75 8.12
C ASN A 222 -8.38 -16.24 6.78
N ILE A 223 -7.95 -16.82 5.66
CA ILE A 223 -8.47 -16.50 4.31
C ILE A 223 -9.96 -16.89 4.20
N GLN A 224 -10.38 -18.02 4.73
CA GLN A 224 -11.80 -18.40 4.74
C GLN A 224 -12.65 -17.40 5.53
N ASN A 225 -12.15 -16.94 6.69
CA ASN A 225 -12.84 -15.93 7.48
C ASN A 225 -12.88 -14.56 6.76
N LEU A 226 -11.82 -14.18 6.06
CA LEU A 226 -11.83 -12.97 5.22
C LEU A 226 -12.90 -13.09 4.12
N ILE A 227 -13.00 -14.23 3.43
CA ILE A 227 -14.04 -14.46 2.41
C ILE A 227 -15.44 -14.31 3.02
N LYS A 228 -15.68 -14.91 4.20
CA LYS A 228 -16.97 -14.78 4.91
C LYS A 228 -17.29 -13.33 5.30
N SER A 229 -16.28 -12.56 5.73
CA SER A 229 -16.44 -11.16 6.16
C SER A 229 -16.75 -10.18 5.02
N LEU A 230 -16.58 -10.61 3.76
CA LEU A 230 -16.81 -9.78 2.56
C LEU A 230 -18.16 -10.06 1.88
N LYS A 231 -18.83 -11.13 2.31
CA LYS A 231 -20.22 -11.41 1.96
C LYS A 231 -21.14 -10.53 2.81
#